data_7624d2381f8ae77d9cc9d26b6b988a1f
#
_entry.id   7624d2381f8ae77d9cc9d26b6b988a1f
#
_cell.length_a   1.000
_cell.length_b   1.000
_cell.length_c   1.000
_cell.angle_alpha   90.00
_cell.angle_beta   90.00
_cell.angle_gamma   90.00
#
_symmetry.space_group_name_H-M   'P 1'
#
loop_
_entity.id
_entity.type
_entity.pdbx_description
1 polymer ?
#
loop_
_entity_poly.entity_id
_entity_poly.type
_entity_poly.pdbx_seq_one_letter_code
_entity_poly.pdbx_strand_id
1 'polypeptide(L)'
;MINGAKWWIWKGDVSKKICEKIIKLGKSKKSTKGFLGKDTYDPIKRKSSLVWLSDQKIFDLMSYYINLANKNAGWNVEISRMEDVQFTNYDKKGHYDWHVDCADEPFAEDAHENFRGKIRKLSCIINLSDRDKFEGGDLFIAQDQSASPERKINRITELRKQGSVIVFPSYTHHKVSPVKKGKRHSLVAWSIGQPWK
;
A
#
# COMPACT_ATOMS: atom_id res chain seq x y z
N MET A 1 -3.09 19.81 -4.16
CA MET A 1 -2.24 18.64 -4.57
C MET A 1 -0.81 18.99 -4.27
N ILE A 2 -0.02 18.04 -3.78
CA ILE A 2 1.41 18.28 -3.50
C ILE A 2 2.21 18.35 -4.80
N ASN A 3 3.24 19.22 -4.80
CA ASN A 3 4.24 19.26 -5.85
C ASN A 3 5.18 18.06 -5.70
N GLY A 4 5.81 17.62 -6.78
CA GLY A 4 6.82 16.55 -6.76
C GLY A 4 6.52 15.40 -7.71
N ALA A 5 7.25 14.31 -7.56
CA ALA A 5 7.05 13.11 -8.35
C ALA A 5 5.69 12.45 -8.03
N LYS A 6 5.10 11.76 -9.02
CA LYS A 6 3.83 11.05 -8.82
C LYS A 6 3.95 9.84 -7.92
N TRP A 7 5.13 9.19 -7.91
CA TRP A 7 5.54 8.13 -7.00
C TRP A 7 7.07 8.08 -6.94
N TRP A 8 7.59 7.39 -5.94
CA TRP A 8 9.01 7.08 -5.80
C TRP A 8 9.19 5.57 -5.65
N ILE A 9 10.17 4.98 -6.35
CA ILE A 9 10.33 3.52 -6.38
C ILE A 9 11.80 3.10 -6.22
N TRP A 10 12.00 2.01 -5.47
CA TRP A 10 13.26 1.28 -5.37
C TRP A 10 13.05 -0.15 -5.85
N LYS A 11 13.90 -0.60 -6.78
CA LYS A 11 13.74 -1.90 -7.44
C LYS A 11 14.54 -2.99 -6.74
N GLY A 12 13.89 -3.81 -5.91
CA GLY A 12 14.50 -4.96 -5.23
C GLY A 12 15.48 -4.55 -4.13
N ASP A 13 15.18 -3.48 -3.41
CA ASP A 13 16.05 -2.89 -2.37
C ASP A 13 15.97 -3.65 -1.05
N VAL A 14 14.80 -4.20 -0.73
CA VAL A 14 14.63 -5.08 0.45
C VAL A 14 15.12 -6.47 0.11
N SER A 15 16.07 -7.00 0.89
CA SER A 15 16.69 -8.29 0.61
C SER A 15 15.67 -9.45 0.64
N LYS A 16 15.90 -10.48 -0.19
CA LYS A 16 15.09 -11.71 -0.22
C LYS A 16 14.91 -12.31 1.16
N LYS A 17 15.98 -12.38 1.97
CA LYS A 17 15.96 -12.90 3.35
C LYS A 17 14.97 -12.15 4.25
N ILE A 18 14.90 -10.82 4.12
CA ILE A 18 13.94 -9.99 4.87
C ILE A 18 12.52 -10.28 4.37
N CYS A 19 12.29 -10.29 3.05
CA CYS A 19 10.98 -10.60 2.47
C CYS A 19 10.46 -11.96 2.95
N GLU A 20 11.28 -13.00 2.93
CA GLU A 20 10.92 -14.36 3.36
C GLU A 20 10.59 -14.43 4.86
N LYS A 21 11.35 -13.71 5.71
CA LYS A 21 11.04 -13.60 7.16
C LYS A 21 9.68 -12.95 7.38
N ILE A 22 9.38 -11.86 6.67
CA ILE A 22 8.09 -11.16 6.78
C ILE A 22 6.95 -12.06 6.29
N ILE A 23 7.12 -12.78 5.18
CA ILE A 23 6.11 -13.73 4.70
C ILE A 23 5.86 -14.84 5.75
N LYS A 24 6.91 -15.38 6.36
CA LYS A 24 6.77 -16.39 7.41
C LYS A 24 5.99 -15.84 8.61
N LEU A 25 6.33 -14.65 9.07
CA LEU A 25 5.62 -13.97 10.15
C LEU A 25 4.16 -13.70 9.81
N GLY A 26 3.86 -13.13 8.64
CA GLY A 26 2.48 -12.86 8.22
C GLY A 26 1.64 -14.13 8.14
N LYS A 27 2.21 -15.24 7.63
CA LYS A 27 1.53 -16.53 7.56
C LYS A 27 1.32 -17.22 8.91
N SER A 28 2.10 -16.91 9.93
CA SER A 28 1.94 -17.48 11.28
C SER A 28 0.82 -16.84 12.09
N LYS A 29 0.28 -15.72 11.62
CA LYS A 29 -0.80 -14.99 12.30
C LYS A 29 -2.17 -15.31 11.69
N LYS A 30 -3.23 -15.18 12.49
CA LYS A 30 -4.62 -15.32 12.03
C LYS A 30 -4.94 -14.19 11.06
N SER A 31 -5.37 -14.55 9.85
CA SER A 31 -5.78 -13.58 8.83
C SER A 31 -7.27 -13.29 8.88
N THR A 32 -7.64 -12.08 8.45
CA THR A 32 -9.03 -11.67 8.20
C THR A 32 -9.24 -11.44 6.71
N LYS A 33 -10.50 -11.39 6.25
CA LYS A 33 -10.82 -10.96 4.89
C LYS A 33 -10.47 -9.48 4.71
N GLY A 34 -10.09 -9.07 3.50
CA GLY A 34 -9.89 -7.65 3.18
C GLY A 34 -11.22 -6.94 3.08
N PHE A 35 -11.52 -6.08 4.04
CA PHE A 35 -12.71 -5.23 4.04
C PHE A 35 -12.45 -3.91 3.28
N LEU A 36 -13.54 -3.26 2.88
CA LEU A 36 -13.58 -1.88 2.42
C LEU A 36 -14.00 -1.00 3.60
N GLY A 37 -13.13 -0.11 4.08
CA GLY A 37 -13.41 0.63 5.31
C GLY A 37 -13.53 -0.28 6.54
N LYS A 38 -14.41 0.08 7.48
CA LYS A 38 -14.51 -0.62 8.76
C LYS A 38 -15.15 -2.02 8.65
N ASP A 39 -16.24 -2.21 7.87
CA ASP A 39 -17.04 -3.43 7.96
C ASP A 39 -17.64 -3.95 6.64
N THR A 40 -17.32 -3.33 5.50
CA THR A 40 -17.90 -3.73 4.22
C THR A 40 -17.05 -4.77 3.52
N TYR A 41 -17.57 -5.98 3.35
CA TYR A 41 -16.94 -7.02 2.54
C TYR A 41 -17.58 -7.06 1.15
N ASP A 42 -16.83 -6.62 0.13
CA ASP A 42 -17.23 -6.71 -1.27
C ASP A 42 -16.14 -7.46 -2.08
N PRO A 43 -16.34 -8.74 -2.37
CA PRO A 43 -15.38 -9.56 -3.09
C PRO A 43 -15.24 -9.19 -4.58
N ILE A 44 -16.14 -8.37 -5.13
CA ILE A 44 -16.02 -7.81 -6.48
C ILE A 44 -15.00 -6.68 -6.47
N LYS A 45 -15.05 -5.84 -5.44
CA LYS A 45 -14.14 -4.71 -5.26
C LYS A 45 -12.77 -5.15 -4.73
N ARG A 46 -12.76 -6.05 -3.72
CA ARG A 46 -11.52 -6.52 -3.09
C ARG A 46 -11.61 -8.00 -2.69
N LYS A 47 -10.65 -8.78 -3.19
CA LYS A 47 -10.47 -10.19 -2.79
C LYS A 47 -9.05 -10.41 -2.30
N SER A 48 -8.85 -10.34 -0.99
CA SER A 48 -7.56 -10.54 -0.32
C SER A 48 -7.75 -11.02 1.10
N SER A 49 -6.71 -11.54 1.72
CA SER A 49 -6.65 -11.73 3.17
C SER A 49 -5.55 -10.86 3.80
N LEU A 50 -5.79 -10.41 5.01
CA LEU A 50 -4.99 -9.40 5.71
C LEU A 50 -4.53 -9.91 7.06
N VAL A 51 -3.35 -9.46 7.46
CA VAL A 51 -2.83 -9.55 8.82
C VAL A 51 -2.22 -8.20 9.20
N TRP A 52 -2.63 -7.65 10.32
CA TRP A 52 -2.00 -6.46 10.88
C TRP A 52 -0.78 -6.88 11.70
N LEU A 53 0.35 -6.24 11.45
CA LEU A 53 1.64 -6.54 12.07
C LEU A 53 2.08 -5.36 12.93
N SER A 54 2.25 -5.60 14.23
CA SER A 54 2.77 -4.64 15.20
C SER A 54 4.23 -4.99 15.54
N ASP A 55 5.07 -5.25 14.55
CA ASP A 55 6.49 -5.55 14.69
C ASP A 55 7.32 -4.30 14.46
N GLN A 56 8.11 -3.88 15.47
CA GLN A 56 8.88 -2.62 15.42
C GLN A 56 9.86 -2.57 14.25
N LYS A 57 10.53 -3.69 13.92
CA LYS A 57 11.49 -3.73 12.80
C LYS A 57 10.81 -3.54 11.44
N ILE A 58 9.59 -4.08 11.30
CA ILE A 58 8.78 -3.89 10.09
C ILE A 58 8.28 -2.45 10.02
N PHE A 59 7.85 -1.89 11.15
CA PHE A 59 7.45 -0.49 11.25
C PHE A 59 8.60 0.44 10.87
N ASP A 60 9.79 0.24 11.42
CA ASP A 60 10.98 1.03 11.11
C ASP A 60 11.36 0.95 9.63
N LEU A 61 11.29 -0.25 9.04
CA LEU A 61 11.54 -0.46 7.61
C LEU A 61 10.58 0.36 6.74
N MET A 62 9.28 0.31 7.02
CA MET A 62 8.27 1.06 6.25
C MET A 62 8.42 2.57 6.45
N SER A 63 8.66 3.00 7.70
CA SER A 63 8.91 4.40 8.06
C SER A 63 10.13 4.97 7.34
N TYR A 64 11.20 4.22 7.28
CA TYR A 64 12.42 4.60 6.54
C TYR A 64 12.10 4.93 5.08
N TYR A 65 11.41 4.03 4.36
CA TYR A 65 11.07 4.26 2.95
C TYR A 65 10.09 5.41 2.74
N ILE A 66 9.10 5.55 3.61
CA ILE A 66 8.14 6.67 3.54
C ILE A 66 8.86 8.02 3.70
N ASN A 67 9.70 8.16 4.72
CA ASN A 67 10.43 9.40 4.97
C ASN A 67 11.43 9.72 3.85
N LEU A 68 12.15 8.70 3.36
CA LEU A 68 13.10 8.87 2.27
C LEU A 68 12.40 9.27 0.96
N ALA A 69 11.26 8.63 0.64
CA ALA A 69 10.46 9.01 -0.52
C ALA A 69 9.90 10.42 -0.40
N ASN A 70 9.38 10.77 0.77
CA ASN A 70 8.82 12.09 1.05
C ASN A 70 9.82 13.21 0.71
N LYS A 71 11.08 13.02 1.08
CA LYS A 71 12.19 13.93 0.76
C LYS A 71 12.57 13.87 -0.72
N ASN A 72 12.88 12.68 -1.24
CA ASN A 72 13.44 12.50 -2.58
C ASN A 72 12.46 12.84 -3.70
N ALA A 73 11.16 12.58 -3.49
CA ALA A 73 10.12 12.93 -4.44
C ALA A 73 9.71 14.41 -4.38
N GLY A 74 10.25 15.17 -3.43
CA GLY A 74 9.95 16.59 -3.25
C GLY A 74 8.57 16.86 -2.65
N TRP A 75 7.92 15.88 -2.04
CA TRP A 75 6.58 16.07 -1.45
C TRP A 75 6.64 16.92 -0.19
N ASN A 76 7.61 16.65 0.70
CA ASN A 76 7.86 17.38 1.95
C ASN A 76 6.60 17.55 2.81
N VAL A 77 5.72 16.54 2.80
CA VAL A 77 4.49 16.56 3.60
C VAL A 77 4.82 16.31 5.07
N GLU A 78 4.10 17.00 5.94
CA GLU A 78 4.17 16.75 7.37
C GLU A 78 3.55 15.38 7.71
N ILE A 79 4.33 14.54 8.40
CA ILE A 79 3.93 13.22 8.85
C ILE A 79 3.87 13.23 10.38
N SER A 80 2.69 13.01 10.94
CA SER A 80 2.51 12.92 12.39
C SER A 80 2.88 11.54 12.93
N ARG A 81 2.52 10.47 12.20
CA ARG A 81 2.83 9.07 12.54
C ARG A 81 2.53 8.12 11.38
N MET A 82 2.68 6.83 11.63
CA MET A 82 2.22 5.75 10.73
C MET A 82 1.13 4.90 11.39
N GLU A 83 0.30 4.27 10.57
CA GLU A 83 -0.59 3.19 10.98
C GLU A 83 0.18 1.88 11.15
N ASP A 84 -0.48 0.87 11.77
CA ASP A 84 0.02 -0.50 11.78
C ASP A 84 0.23 -1.02 10.35
N VAL A 85 1.21 -1.90 10.20
CA VAL A 85 1.58 -2.40 8.88
C VAL A 85 0.69 -3.57 8.47
N GLN A 86 0.08 -3.46 7.29
CA GLN A 86 -0.78 -4.49 6.72
C GLN A 86 0.03 -5.48 5.88
N PHE A 87 0.10 -6.74 6.30
CA PHE A 87 0.51 -7.84 5.43
C PHE A 87 -0.70 -8.32 4.63
N THR A 88 -0.59 -8.28 3.31
CA THR A 88 -1.67 -8.66 2.39
C THR A 88 -1.29 -9.89 1.60
N ASN A 89 -2.20 -10.88 1.55
CA ASN A 89 -2.10 -12.05 0.70
C ASN A 89 -3.18 -12.01 -0.39
N TYR A 90 -2.76 -12.17 -1.63
CA TYR A 90 -3.61 -12.35 -2.79
C TYR A 90 -3.42 -13.77 -3.35
N ASP A 91 -4.42 -14.62 -3.15
CA ASP A 91 -4.52 -15.94 -3.78
C ASP A 91 -5.02 -15.82 -5.22
N LYS A 92 -5.18 -16.95 -5.92
CA LYS A 92 -5.77 -16.99 -7.28
C LYS A 92 -7.09 -16.22 -7.35
N LYS A 93 -7.23 -15.34 -8.35
CA LYS A 93 -8.29 -14.33 -8.51
C LYS A 93 -8.28 -13.22 -7.46
N GLY A 94 -7.30 -13.19 -6.55
CA GLY A 94 -7.13 -12.11 -5.57
C GLY A 94 -6.81 -10.81 -6.27
N HIS A 95 -7.46 -9.72 -5.87
CA HIS A 95 -7.32 -8.38 -6.48
C HIS A 95 -7.80 -7.30 -5.51
N TYR A 96 -7.55 -6.05 -5.88
CA TYR A 96 -8.18 -4.87 -5.32
C TYR A 96 -8.40 -3.86 -6.43
N ASP A 97 -9.63 -3.56 -6.74
CA ASP A 97 -9.99 -2.67 -7.84
C ASP A 97 -9.66 -1.21 -7.53
N TRP A 98 -9.88 -0.31 -8.48
CA TRP A 98 -9.58 1.10 -8.39
C TRP A 98 -10.09 1.74 -7.10
N HIS A 99 -9.17 2.31 -6.32
CA HIS A 99 -9.44 2.99 -5.06
C HIS A 99 -8.35 4.04 -4.78
N VAL A 100 -8.59 4.85 -3.80
CA VAL A 100 -7.62 5.69 -3.10
C VAL A 100 -7.49 5.21 -1.67
N ASP A 101 -6.35 5.43 -1.05
CA ASP A 101 -6.13 5.06 0.36
C ASP A 101 -6.55 6.18 1.32
N CYS A 102 -6.54 7.43 0.87
CA CYS A 102 -7.04 8.58 1.62
C CYS A 102 -8.56 8.66 1.49
N ALA A 103 -9.27 8.65 2.60
CA ALA A 103 -10.70 8.96 2.62
C ALA A 103 -10.94 10.46 2.33
N ASP A 104 -12.15 10.79 1.86
CA ASP A 104 -12.56 12.18 1.62
C ASP A 104 -12.65 12.96 2.93
N GLU A 105 -13.04 12.29 4.01
CA GLU A 105 -13.14 12.86 5.34
C GLU A 105 -11.99 12.40 6.25
N PRO A 106 -11.53 13.26 7.17
CA PRO A 106 -10.57 12.88 8.20
C PRO A 106 -11.09 11.75 9.09
N PHE A 107 -10.19 11.06 9.78
CA PHE A 107 -10.58 10.09 10.81
C PHE A 107 -11.52 10.73 11.81
N ALA A 108 -12.67 10.08 12.05
CA ALA A 108 -13.75 10.58 12.89
C ALA A 108 -13.36 10.74 14.35
N GLU A 109 -14.18 11.45 15.12
CA GLU A 109 -13.96 11.73 16.53
C GLU A 109 -13.91 10.46 17.42
N ASP A 110 -14.60 9.39 17.01
CA ASP A 110 -14.58 8.09 17.69
C ASP A 110 -13.32 7.25 17.37
N ALA A 111 -12.49 7.71 16.44
CA ALA A 111 -11.22 7.07 16.17
C ALA A 111 -10.26 7.24 17.35
N HIS A 112 -9.26 6.35 17.42
CA HIS A 112 -8.20 6.47 18.40
C HIS A 112 -7.59 7.90 18.37
N GLU A 113 -7.34 8.52 19.53
CA GLU A 113 -6.89 9.91 19.70
C GLU A 113 -5.75 10.33 18.73
N ASN A 114 -4.84 9.41 18.47
CA ASN A 114 -3.71 9.63 17.57
C ASN A 114 -4.09 9.78 16.09
N PHE A 115 -5.30 9.43 15.70
CA PHE A 115 -5.80 9.47 14.31
C PHE A 115 -6.83 10.58 14.09
N ARG A 116 -7.57 10.98 15.12
CA ARG A 116 -8.65 11.97 15.01
C ARG A 116 -8.24 13.20 14.20
N GLY A 117 -9.11 13.65 13.32
CA GLY A 117 -8.91 14.83 12.48
C GLY A 117 -7.76 14.74 11.48
N LYS A 118 -7.10 13.59 11.35
CA LYS A 118 -6.00 13.36 10.43
C LYS A 118 -6.43 12.53 9.24
N ILE A 119 -5.60 12.52 8.20
CA ILE A 119 -5.80 11.74 6.97
C ILE A 119 -4.54 10.95 6.64
N ARG A 120 -4.68 9.92 5.78
CA ARG A 120 -3.53 9.26 5.17
C ARG A 120 -2.86 10.18 4.18
N LYS A 121 -1.53 10.32 4.29
CA LYS A 121 -0.71 11.22 3.46
C LYS A 121 0.04 10.47 2.37
N LEU A 122 0.79 9.45 2.74
CA LEU A 122 1.60 8.63 1.83
C LEU A 122 1.31 7.16 2.07
N SER A 123 1.18 6.43 0.96
CA SER A 123 1.04 4.97 0.92
C SER A 123 2.35 4.34 0.49
N CYS A 124 2.81 3.35 1.22
CA CYS A 124 4.03 2.58 0.92
C CYS A 124 3.67 1.11 0.70
N ILE A 125 4.15 0.53 -0.39
CA ILE A 125 3.96 -0.89 -0.70
C ILE A 125 5.32 -1.54 -0.93
N ILE A 126 5.57 -2.68 -0.24
CA ILE A 126 6.70 -3.57 -0.53
C ILE A 126 6.17 -4.86 -1.15
N ASN A 127 6.63 -5.22 -2.34
CA ASN A 127 6.37 -6.55 -2.91
C ASN A 127 7.29 -7.59 -2.24
N LEU A 128 6.69 -8.53 -1.52
CA LEU A 128 7.42 -9.57 -0.81
C LEU A 128 7.62 -10.84 -1.65
N SER A 129 6.82 -11.04 -2.70
CA SER A 129 6.84 -12.26 -3.50
C SER A 129 7.87 -12.19 -4.63
N ASP A 130 8.54 -13.31 -4.86
CA ASP A 130 9.37 -13.52 -6.04
C ASP A 130 8.48 -13.47 -7.29
N ARG A 131 8.94 -12.73 -8.32
CA ARG A 131 8.20 -12.54 -9.58
C ARG A 131 7.85 -13.84 -10.29
N ASP A 132 8.68 -14.89 -10.12
CA ASP A 132 8.50 -16.16 -10.77
C ASP A 132 7.51 -17.08 -10.02
N LYS A 133 7.04 -16.66 -8.85
CA LYS A 133 6.08 -17.39 -8.01
C LYS A 133 4.63 -16.99 -8.25
N PHE A 134 4.35 -15.95 -9.07
CA PHE A 134 2.99 -15.52 -9.38
C PHE A 134 2.86 -14.86 -10.74
N GLU A 135 1.66 -14.92 -11.31
CA GLU A 135 1.27 -14.23 -12.54
C GLU A 135 0.08 -13.30 -12.25
N GLY A 136 -0.01 -12.15 -12.94
CA GLY A 136 -0.97 -11.10 -12.61
C GLY A 136 -0.57 -10.36 -11.34
N GLY A 137 -1.56 -9.85 -10.58
CA GLY A 137 -1.31 -9.14 -9.33
C GLY A 137 -0.48 -7.85 -9.50
N ASP A 138 -0.53 -7.23 -10.67
CA ASP A 138 0.24 -6.02 -10.96
C ASP A 138 -0.41 -4.81 -10.32
N LEU A 139 0.43 -3.89 -9.83
CA LEU A 139 -0.01 -2.56 -9.41
C LEU A 139 -0.18 -1.66 -10.63
N PHE A 140 -1.31 -1.01 -10.73
CA PHE A 140 -1.61 0.05 -11.69
C PHE A 140 -1.87 1.35 -10.94
N ILE A 141 -1.31 2.44 -11.45
CA ILE A 141 -1.49 3.80 -10.92
C ILE A 141 -2.04 4.70 -12.01
N ALA A 142 -3.09 5.45 -11.72
CA ALA A 142 -3.59 6.51 -12.58
C ALA A 142 -2.67 7.73 -12.51
N GLN A 143 -2.39 8.36 -13.66
CA GLN A 143 -1.53 9.55 -13.71
C GLN A 143 -2.21 10.81 -13.23
N ASP A 144 -3.53 10.84 -13.28
CA ASP A 144 -4.36 11.96 -12.85
C ASP A 144 -5.52 11.48 -11.96
N GLN A 145 -6.16 12.42 -11.30
CA GLN A 145 -7.31 12.19 -10.42
C GLN A 145 -8.64 12.20 -11.18
N SER A 146 -8.60 12.40 -12.50
CA SER A 146 -9.83 12.47 -13.29
C SER A 146 -10.54 11.11 -13.32
N ALA A 147 -11.87 11.15 -13.28
CA ALA A 147 -12.71 9.98 -13.51
C ALA A 147 -12.83 9.65 -15.01
N SER A 148 -12.09 10.36 -15.89
CA SER A 148 -12.15 10.18 -17.33
C SER A 148 -11.75 8.76 -17.75
N PRO A 149 -12.48 8.11 -18.67
CA PRO A 149 -12.06 6.85 -19.27
C PRO A 149 -10.74 6.95 -20.04
N GLU A 150 -10.32 8.15 -20.45
CA GLU A 150 -9.07 8.43 -21.14
C GLU A 150 -7.87 8.63 -20.20
N ARG A 151 -8.07 8.49 -18.87
CA ARG A 151 -6.98 8.65 -17.92
C ARG A 151 -5.79 7.75 -18.27
N LYS A 152 -4.60 8.34 -18.29
CA LYS A 152 -3.36 7.59 -18.48
C LYS A 152 -3.11 6.68 -17.26
N ILE A 153 -2.89 5.40 -17.53
CA ILE A 153 -2.67 4.36 -16.53
C ILE A 153 -1.26 3.81 -16.70
N ASN A 154 -0.51 3.74 -15.59
CA ASN A 154 0.79 3.11 -15.55
C ASN A 154 0.70 1.75 -14.87
N ARG A 155 1.21 0.72 -15.52
CA ARG A 155 1.51 -0.55 -14.90
C ARG A 155 2.91 -0.46 -14.31
N ILE A 156 3.02 -0.64 -12.99
CA ILE A 156 4.28 -0.51 -12.26
C ILE A 156 5.03 -1.84 -12.31
N THR A 157 5.73 -2.07 -13.42
CA THR A 157 6.44 -3.34 -13.69
C THR A 157 7.64 -3.55 -12.78
N GLU A 158 8.28 -2.48 -12.33
CA GLU A 158 9.42 -2.49 -11.42
C GLU A 158 9.07 -3.10 -10.06
N LEU A 159 7.81 -2.95 -9.62
CA LEU A 159 7.33 -3.52 -8.37
C LEU A 159 7.24 -5.06 -8.40
N ARG A 160 7.30 -5.69 -9.57
CA ARG A 160 7.25 -7.16 -9.68
C ARG A 160 8.49 -7.86 -9.09
N LYS A 161 9.66 -7.21 -9.09
CA LYS A 161 10.86 -7.77 -8.46
C LYS A 161 10.66 -7.86 -6.95
N GLN A 162 11.00 -9.01 -6.36
CA GLN A 162 10.93 -9.20 -4.90
C GLN A 162 11.75 -8.12 -4.18
N GLY A 163 11.21 -7.58 -3.11
CA GLY A 163 11.84 -6.51 -2.33
C GLY A 163 11.76 -5.13 -2.97
N SER A 164 11.05 -4.95 -4.09
CA SER A 164 10.78 -3.61 -4.62
C SER A 164 9.81 -2.87 -3.72
N VAL A 165 10.08 -1.58 -3.55
CA VAL A 165 9.30 -0.66 -2.70
C VAL A 165 8.78 0.48 -3.57
N ILE A 166 7.53 0.84 -3.40
CA ILE A 166 6.94 2.05 -4.00
C ILE A 166 6.23 2.86 -2.93
N VAL A 167 6.38 4.18 -3.02
CA VAL A 167 5.65 5.15 -2.19
C VAL A 167 4.95 6.15 -3.11
N PHE A 168 3.73 6.53 -2.77
CA PHE A 168 2.95 7.51 -3.52
C PHE A 168 1.96 8.23 -2.59
N PRO A 169 1.45 9.43 -2.98
CA PRO A 169 0.43 10.13 -2.21
C PRO A 169 -0.84 9.29 -2.07
N SER A 170 -1.41 9.19 -0.86
CA SER A 170 -2.53 8.30 -0.56
C SER A 170 -3.83 8.62 -1.31
N TYR A 171 -3.97 9.83 -1.88
CA TYR A 171 -5.07 10.20 -2.76
C TYR A 171 -4.90 9.67 -4.20
N THR A 172 -3.79 9.01 -4.51
CA THR A 172 -3.53 8.49 -5.86
C THR A 172 -4.41 7.28 -6.16
N HIS A 173 -5.19 7.34 -7.25
CA HIS A 173 -5.98 6.20 -7.70
C HIS A 173 -5.07 5.06 -8.15
N HIS A 174 -5.29 3.90 -7.58
CA HIS A 174 -4.51 2.71 -7.90
C HIS A 174 -5.34 1.43 -7.77
N LYS A 175 -4.84 0.34 -8.37
CA LYS A 175 -5.44 -0.98 -8.25
C LYS A 175 -4.41 -2.08 -8.29
N VAL A 176 -4.76 -3.25 -7.76
CA VAL A 176 -4.03 -4.52 -7.94
C VAL A 176 -4.86 -5.42 -8.85
N SER A 177 -4.31 -5.78 -10.01
CA SER A 177 -4.99 -6.67 -10.95
C SER A 177 -5.14 -8.08 -10.38
N PRO A 178 -6.08 -8.91 -10.91
CA PRO A 178 -6.24 -10.27 -10.44
C PRO A 178 -4.96 -11.11 -10.58
N VAL A 179 -4.63 -11.86 -9.52
CA VAL A 179 -3.60 -12.90 -9.55
C VAL A 179 -4.12 -14.05 -10.40
N LYS A 180 -3.41 -14.39 -11.49
CA LYS A 180 -3.79 -15.46 -12.41
C LYS A 180 -3.27 -16.81 -11.94
N LYS A 181 -2.04 -16.84 -11.40
CA LYS A 181 -1.36 -18.04 -10.91
C LYS A 181 -0.52 -17.74 -9.69
N GLY A 182 -0.36 -18.70 -8.79
CA GLY A 182 0.44 -18.55 -7.56
C GLY A 182 -0.22 -17.67 -6.51
N LYS A 183 0.63 -17.06 -5.66
CA LYS A 183 0.23 -16.18 -4.57
C LYS A 183 1.13 -14.96 -4.51
N ARG A 184 0.54 -13.78 -4.32
CA ARG A 184 1.27 -12.54 -4.12
C ARG A 184 1.13 -12.06 -2.68
N HIS A 185 2.26 -11.75 -2.06
CA HIS A 185 2.31 -11.16 -0.73
C HIS A 185 2.90 -9.75 -0.82
N SER A 186 2.35 -8.83 -0.07
CA SER A 186 2.89 -7.47 0.06
C SER A 186 2.73 -6.94 1.48
N LEU A 187 3.59 -6.00 1.85
CA LEU A 187 3.35 -5.10 2.98
C LEU A 187 2.75 -3.81 2.44
N VAL A 188 1.87 -3.23 3.21
CA VAL A 188 1.30 -1.89 2.97
C VAL A 188 1.33 -1.12 4.28
N ALA A 189 1.78 0.12 4.23
CA ALA A 189 1.72 1.04 5.36
C ALA A 189 1.32 2.43 4.89
N TRP A 190 0.72 3.19 5.80
CA TRP A 190 0.27 4.54 5.55
C TRP A 190 0.85 5.50 6.60
N SER A 191 1.42 6.59 6.13
CA SER A 191 1.67 7.73 6.99
C SER A 191 0.41 8.57 7.11
N ILE A 192 0.20 9.17 8.27
CA ILE A 192 -0.91 10.08 8.54
C ILE A 192 -0.40 11.44 9.01
N GLY A 193 -1.21 12.46 8.77
CA GLY A 193 -0.92 13.84 9.14
C GLY A 193 -2.17 14.71 9.01
N GLN A 194 -2.01 16.01 9.21
CA GLN A 194 -3.09 16.97 9.06
C GLN A 194 -3.68 16.94 7.63
N PRO A 195 -4.97 17.24 7.44
CA PRO A 195 -5.57 17.36 6.11
C PRO A 195 -4.75 18.23 5.15
N TRP A 196 -4.96 18.03 3.86
CA TRP A 196 -4.33 18.88 2.84
C TRP A 196 -4.88 20.31 2.96
N LYS A 197 -3.98 21.29 2.99
CA LYS A 197 -4.34 22.70 2.89
C LYS A 197 -4.56 23.11 1.44
#